data_616fd95b98d63e0703c68fe555961894
#
_entry.id   616fd95b98d63e0703c68fe555961894
#
_cell.length_a   1.000
_cell.length_b   1.000
_cell.length_c   1.000
_cell.angle_alpha   90.00
_cell.angle_beta   90.00
_cell.angle_gamma   90.00
#
_symmetry.space_group_name_H-M   'P 1'
#
loop_
_entity.id
_entity.type
_entity.pdbx_description
1 polymer ?
#
loop_
_entity_poly.entity_id
_entity_poly.type
_entity_poly.pdbx_seq_one_letter_code
_entity_poly.pdbx_strand_id
1 'polypeptide(L)'
;MAKLKWGMIGGGEGSQIGPAHRLGAQADGLFEMTAGALDHRPEAGREYAQRLGVAADRAYGNWQEMLAGEKDRPDRVDLVTVATPNATHFEITKAFLQAGFNVLCEKPMTMQVDEGEEIVRIAAESGKICAVNYCYSAYPMVRQARAMVRAGEIGKIRLVVTNFSHGHHGDATDADNPRVRWRYDPAMAGVSGQFADCGIHAMHMASFVCDDEVETLSADFASTIPSRVLEDDAMVNFRMSGGTVGRLWTSSVAIGRQHGFDIQIFGETGGLRWASEQPNQLIYTPVGGRTQIIEKGESGLHEDARRLSRVSIAHPEGFPLAVANIYC
;
A
#
# COMPACT_ATOMS: atom_id res chain seq x y z
N MET A 1 18.65 21.00 1.91
CA MET A 1 17.90 21.03 0.62
C MET A 1 16.55 21.67 0.86
N ALA A 2 15.99 22.40 -0.14
CA ALA A 2 14.60 22.85 -0.04
C ALA A 2 13.69 21.61 -0.02
N LYS A 3 12.60 21.68 0.76
CA LYS A 3 11.61 20.62 0.78
C LYS A 3 10.86 20.55 -0.55
N LEU A 4 10.51 19.35 -0.98
CA LEU A 4 9.61 19.14 -2.10
C LEU A 4 8.19 19.55 -1.68
N LYS A 5 7.46 20.19 -2.59
CA LYS A 5 6.08 20.59 -2.37
C LYS A 5 5.15 19.42 -2.66
N TRP A 6 4.26 19.16 -1.73
CA TRP A 6 3.38 18.02 -1.78
C TRP A 6 1.92 18.45 -1.73
N GLY A 7 1.12 17.84 -2.60
CA GLY A 7 -0.31 18.00 -2.63
C GLY A 7 -1.04 16.69 -2.35
N MET A 8 -2.22 16.77 -1.75
CA MET A 8 -3.03 15.60 -1.43
C MET A 8 -4.48 15.74 -1.89
N ILE A 9 -5.01 14.68 -2.49
CA ILE A 9 -6.41 14.57 -2.91
C ILE A 9 -7.06 13.44 -2.12
N GLY A 10 -8.16 13.73 -1.43
CA GLY A 10 -8.75 12.82 -0.46
C GLY A 10 -7.97 12.79 0.87
N GLY A 11 -8.17 11.75 1.66
CA GLY A 11 -7.48 11.61 2.96
C GLY A 11 -7.86 12.65 4.00
N GLY A 12 -9.07 13.24 3.90
CA GLY A 12 -9.58 14.28 4.78
C GLY A 12 -9.90 13.82 6.19
N GLU A 13 -10.73 14.62 6.89
CA GLU A 13 -11.08 14.36 8.28
C GLU A 13 -11.82 13.02 8.45
N GLY A 14 -11.32 12.18 9.35
CA GLY A 14 -11.86 10.83 9.58
C GLY A 14 -11.38 9.76 8.61
N SER A 15 -10.52 10.09 7.64
CA SER A 15 -9.86 9.11 6.79
C SER A 15 -8.92 8.22 7.60
N GLN A 16 -8.88 6.93 7.28
CA GLN A 16 -7.94 5.99 7.89
C GLN A 16 -6.52 6.18 7.34
N ILE A 17 -6.37 6.39 6.03
CA ILE A 17 -5.05 6.44 5.38
C ILE A 17 -4.46 7.86 5.32
N GLY A 18 -5.30 8.89 5.33
CA GLY A 18 -4.84 10.29 5.26
C GLY A 18 -3.80 10.68 6.31
N PRO A 19 -3.99 10.35 7.61
CA PRO A 19 -2.98 10.60 8.64
C PRO A 19 -1.66 9.87 8.38
N ALA A 20 -1.69 8.64 7.86
CA ALA A 20 -0.49 7.87 7.57
C ALA A 20 0.34 8.52 6.45
N HIS A 21 -0.31 9.00 5.38
CA HIS A 21 0.35 9.78 4.33
C HIS A 21 0.97 11.07 4.86
N ARG A 22 0.22 11.84 5.67
CA ARG A 22 0.75 13.09 6.23
C ARG A 22 1.93 12.88 7.16
N LEU A 23 1.87 11.86 8.02
CA LEU A 23 3.00 11.49 8.88
C LEU A 23 4.17 10.96 8.04
N GLY A 24 3.89 10.09 7.07
CA GLY A 24 4.91 9.48 6.23
C GLY A 24 5.66 10.50 5.36
N ALA A 25 4.95 11.34 4.62
CA ALA A 25 5.56 12.34 3.75
C ALA A 25 6.44 13.35 4.50
N GLN A 26 6.10 13.63 5.77
CA GLN A 26 6.82 14.63 6.57
C GLN A 26 7.89 14.04 7.50
N ALA A 27 7.92 12.72 7.69
CA ALA A 27 8.77 12.05 8.69
C ALA A 27 10.26 12.37 8.54
N ASP A 28 10.76 12.43 7.32
CA ASP A 28 12.17 12.70 7.02
C ASP A 28 12.43 14.16 6.62
N GLY A 29 11.42 15.03 6.73
CA GLY A 29 11.52 16.44 6.37
C GLY A 29 11.70 16.70 4.87
N LEU A 30 11.47 15.70 4.02
CA LEU A 30 11.63 15.78 2.57
C LEU A 30 10.50 16.56 1.90
N PHE A 31 9.27 16.45 2.43
CA PHE A 31 8.08 17.05 1.84
C PHE A 31 7.43 18.08 2.76
N GLU A 32 6.77 19.05 2.15
CA GLU A 32 5.90 20.03 2.79
C GLU A 32 4.53 20.01 2.11
N MET A 33 3.46 19.85 2.90
CA MET A 33 2.11 19.90 2.37
C MET A 33 1.73 21.33 2.03
N THR A 34 1.62 21.63 0.74
CA THR A 34 1.35 23.00 0.26
C THR A 34 0.00 23.14 -0.45
N ALA A 35 -0.63 22.03 -0.87
CA ALA A 35 -1.92 22.04 -1.56
C ALA A 35 -2.79 20.86 -1.11
N GLY A 36 -4.11 21.03 -1.16
CA GLY A 36 -5.02 19.92 -0.82
C GLY A 36 -6.45 20.10 -1.32
N ALA A 37 -7.03 18.97 -1.78
CA ALA A 37 -8.45 18.78 -2.09
C ALA A 37 -8.94 17.60 -1.24
N LEU A 38 -9.22 17.81 0.05
CA LEU A 38 -9.18 16.76 1.06
C LEU A 38 -10.52 16.06 1.33
N ASP A 39 -11.65 16.64 0.89
CA ASP A 39 -12.98 16.06 1.12
C ASP A 39 -13.83 16.23 -0.13
N HIS A 40 -14.80 15.32 -0.34
CA HIS A 40 -15.79 15.43 -1.41
C HIS A 40 -16.78 16.59 -1.19
N ARG A 41 -16.89 17.11 0.04
CA ARG A 41 -17.61 18.32 0.39
C ARG A 41 -16.65 19.51 0.31
N PRO A 42 -16.80 20.41 -0.67
CA PRO A 42 -15.78 21.43 -0.95
C PRO A 42 -15.38 22.30 0.23
N GLU A 43 -16.36 22.80 0.98
CA GLU A 43 -16.14 23.70 2.12
C GLU A 43 -15.41 22.97 3.25
N ALA A 44 -15.86 21.77 3.61
CA ALA A 44 -15.20 20.95 4.64
C ALA A 44 -13.77 20.60 4.26
N GLY A 45 -13.54 20.31 2.97
CA GLY A 45 -12.20 20.05 2.43
C GLY A 45 -11.27 21.26 2.57
N ARG A 46 -11.74 22.46 2.20
CA ARG A 46 -10.98 23.71 2.35
C ARG A 46 -10.67 24.03 3.81
N GLU A 47 -11.66 23.97 4.69
CA GLU A 47 -11.48 24.23 6.12
C GLU A 47 -10.47 23.24 6.74
N TYR A 48 -10.57 21.96 6.38
CA TYR A 48 -9.65 20.96 6.92
C TYR A 48 -8.22 21.16 6.39
N ALA A 49 -8.05 21.49 5.10
CA ALA A 49 -6.75 21.80 4.53
C ALA A 49 -6.09 23.00 5.24
N GLN A 50 -6.85 24.07 5.49
CA GLN A 50 -6.36 25.25 6.22
C GLN A 50 -5.98 24.91 7.66
N ARG A 51 -6.75 24.09 8.37
CA ARG A 51 -6.38 23.58 9.72
C ARG A 51 -5.05 22.80 9.71
N LEU A 52 -4.69 22.17 8.58
CA LEU A 52 -3.42 21.49 8.39
C LEU A 52 -2.29 22.43 7.93
N GLY A 53 -2.54 23.73 7.83
CA GLY A 53 -1.54 24.74 7.45
C GLY A 53 -1.45 25.02 5.96
N VAL A 54 -2.33 24.48 5.12
CA VAL A 54 -2.39 24.79 3.69
C VAL A 54 -2.93 26.22 3.52
N ALA A 55 -2.26 27.03 2.70
CA ALA A 55 -2.70 28.39 2.41
C ALA A 55 -4.08 28.42 1.74
N ALA A 56 -4.88 29.45 2.02
CA ALA A 56 -6.28 29.51 1.58
C ALA A 56 -6.44 29.45 0.05
N ASP A 57 -5.48 30.01 -0.70
CA ASP A 57 -5.44 29.99 -2.17
C ASP A 57 -5.03 28.63 -2.76
N ARG A 58 -4.59 27.67 -1.91
CA ARG A 58 -4.20 26.30 -2.25
C ARG A 58 -5.02 25.23 -1.54
N ALA A 59 -6.04 25.63 -0.78
CA ALA A 59 -7.06 24.78 -0.18
C ALA A 59 -8.23 24.64 -1.15
N TYR A 60 -8.20 23.60 -1.98
CA TYR A 60 -9.14 23.40 -3.10
C TYR A 60 -10.39 22.62 -2.67
N GLY A 61 -11.51 22.90 -3.34
CA GLY A 61 -12.78 22.20 -3.07
C GLY A 61 -12.89 20.83 -3.73
N ASN A 62 -12.13 20.60 -4.80
CA ASN A 62 -12.08 19.34 -5.53
C ASN A 62 -10.76 19.21 -6.29
N TRP A 63 -10.51 18.02 -6.85
CA TRP A 63 -9.26 17.75 -7.56
C TRP A 63 -9.14 18.51 -8.89
N GLN A 64 -10.24 18.85 -9.57
CA GLN A 64 -10.24 19.64 -10.80
C GLN A 64 -9.76 21.07 -10.54
N GLU A 65 -10.25 21.67 -9.45
CA GLU A 65 -9.78 22.98 -9.00
C GLU A 65 -8.29 22.95 -8.65
N MET A 66 -7.85 21.88 -7.95
CA MET A 66 -6.44 21.71 -7.60
C MET A 66 -5.57 21.56 -8.85
N LEU A 67 -5.99 20.76 -9.82
CA LEU A 67 -5.26 20.60 -11.08
C LEU A 67 -5.15 21.92 -11.83
N ALA A 68 -6.28 22.64 -11.99
CA ALA A 68 -6.31 23.93 -12.67
C ALA A 68 -5.46 24.99 -11.96
N GLY A 69 -5.49 25.00 -10.62
CA GLY A 69 -4.74 25.95 -9.80
C GLY A 69 -3.24 25.69 -9.73
N GLU A 70 -2.83 24.40 -9.80
CA GLU A 70 -1.42 24.02 -9.64
C GLU A 70 -0.65 23.94 -10.96
N LYS A 71 -1.29 23.56 -12.10
CA LYS A 71 -0.58 23.21 -13.34
C LYS A 71 0.34 24.30 -13.88
N ASP A 72 -0.07 25.56 -13.76
CA ASP A 72 0.63 26.71 -14.32
C ASP A 72 1.39 27.54 -13.25
N ARG A 73 1.36 27.11 -11.99
CA ARG A 73 2.10 27.82 -10.92
C ARG A 73 3.61 27.60 -11.06
N PRO A 74 4.42 28.64 -10.90
CA PRO A 74 5.89 28.49 -10.86
C PRO A 74 6.37 27.73 -9.62
N ASP A 75 5.54 27.70 -8.57
CA ASP A 75 5.78 27.02 -7.29
C ASP A 75 4.84 25.86 -7.05
N ARG A 76 4.35 25.22 -8.12
CA ARG A 76 3.44 24.07 -8.07
C ARG A 76 3.96 22.90 -7.23
N VAL A 77 3.09 21.98 -6.86
CA VAL A 77 3.50 20.76 -6.17
C VAL A 77 4.40 19.88 -7.03
N ASP A 78 5.37 19.22 -6.40
CA ASP A 78 6.29 18.27 -7.04
C ASP A 78 5.67 16.86 -7.12
N LEU A 79 4.82 16.53 -6.13
CA LEU A 79 4.17 15.24 -5.98
C LEU A 79 2.70 15.44 -5.56
N VAL A 80 1.80 14.66 -6.14
CA VAL A 80 0.40 14.56 -5.73
C VAL A 80 0.11 13.15 -5.21
N THR A 81 -0.46 13.06 -4.00
CA THR A 81 -0.97 11.79 -3.47
C THR A 81 -2.49 11.71 -3.67
N VAL A 82 -2.94 10.61 -4.29
CA VAL A 82 -4.35 10.30 -4.49
C VAL A 82 -4.77 9.26 -3.45
N ALA A 83 -5.59 9.68 -2.49
CA ALA A 83 -6.07 8.87 -1.36
C ALA A 83 -7.59 8.97 -1.23
N THR A 84 -8.27 8.75 -2.34
CA THR A 84 -9.72 8.78 -2.52
C THR A 84 -10.28 7.34 -2.57
N PRO A 85 -11.60 7.11 -2.69
CA PRO A 85 -12.14 5.79 -2.98
C PRO A 85 -11.69 5.25 -4.36
N ASN A 86 -11.60 3.93 -4.49
CA ASN A 86 -11.06 3.22 -5.67
C ASN A 86 -11.59 3.74 -7.01
N ALA A 87 -12.90 4.00 -7.09
CA ALA A 87 -13.58 4.44 -8.32
C ALA A 87 -13.02 5.73 -8.94
N THR A 88 -12.27 6.51 -8.19
CA THR A 88 -11.74 7.80 -8.66
C THR A 88 -10.24 7.80 -8.89
N HIS A 89 -9.55 6.70 -8.58
CA HIS A 89 -8.09 6.61 -8.71
C HIS A 89 -7.63 6.83 -10.15
N PHE A 90 -8.27 6.14 -11.10
CA PHE A 90 -7.90 6.20 -12.51
C PHE A 90 -7.98 7.62 -13.06
N GLU A 91 -9.16 8.25 -12.97
CA GLU A 91 -9.41 9.57 -13.54
C GLU A 91 -8.45 10.62 -12.97
N ILE A 92 -8.27 10.65 -11.65
CA ILE A 92 -7.42 11.62 -10.98
C ILE A 92 -5.95 11.39 -11.34
N THR A 93 -5.46 10.15 -11.23
CA THR A 93 -4.08 9.80 -11.54
C THR A 93 -3.73 10.14 -12.99
N LYS A 94 -4.58 9.76 -13.93
CA LYS A 94 -4.46 10.08 -15.36
C LYS A 94 -4.32 11.59 -15.59
N ALA A 95 -5.26 12.38 -15.04
CA ALA A 95 -5.27 13.82 -15.25
C ALA A 95 -4.00 14.51 -14.74
N PHE A 96 -3.51 14.13 -13.55
CA PHE A 96 -2.29 14.72 -13.00
C PHE A 96 -1.02 14.28 -13.72
N LEU A 97 -0.90 13.02 -14.13
CA LEU A 97 0.22 12.54 -14.95
C LEU A 97 0.28 13.27 -16.29
N GLN A 98 -0.87 13.41 -16.99
CA GLN A 98 -0.96 14.14 -18.26
C GLN A 98 -0.60 15.64 -18.12
N ALA A 99 -0.88 16.23 -16.95
CA ALA A 99 -0.48 17.61 -16.64
C ALA A 99 0.98 17.72 -16.15
N GLY A 100 1.73 16.61 -16.15
CA GLY A 100 3.17 16.60 -15.84
C GLY A 100 3.49 16.62 -14.36
N PHE A 101 2.63 16.06 -13.50
CA PHE A 101 2.90 15.85 -12.07
C PHE A 101 3.38 14.42 -11.81
N ASN A 102 4.21 14.24 -10.80
CA ASN A 102 4.44 12.92 -10.21
C ASN A 102 3.24 12.55 -9.33
N VAL A 103 2.85 11.28 -9.34
CA VAL A 103 1.68 10.79 -8.60
C VAL A 103 2.02 9.59 -7.74
N LEU A 104 1.59 9.63 -6.48
CA LEU A 104 1.49 8.46 -5.60
C LEU A 104 0.01 8.13 -5.44
N CYS A 105 -0.43 7.01 -6.01
CA CYS A 105 -1.81 6.56 -5.94
C CYS A 105 -1.98 5.51 -4.82
N GLU A 106 -3.09 5.56 -4.10
CA GLU A 106 -3.50 4.46 -3.24
C GLU A 106 -3.83 3.21 -4.04
N LYS A 107 -3.73 2.07 -3.37
CA LYS A 107 -4.13 0.77 -3.93
C LYS A 107 -5.67 0.56 -3.77
N PRO A 108 -6.27 -0.22 -4.65
CA PRO A 108 -5.75 -0.66 -5.95
C PRO A 108 -5.57 0.54 -6.88
N MET A 109 -4.59 0.48 -7.78
CA MET A 109 -4.31 1.60 -8.68
C MET A 109 -5.51 1.99 -9.54
N THR A 110 -6.25 1.00 -10.02
CA THR A 110 -7.44 1.13 -10.85
C THR A 110 -8.45 0.03 -10.53
N MET A 111 -9.68 0.16 -11.02
CA MET A 111 -10.70 -0.88 -10.88
C MET A 111 -10.72 -1.87 -12.05
N GLN A 112 -10.11 -1.51 -13.19
CA GLN A 112 -10.07 -2.32 -14.40
C GLN A 112 -8.62 -2.44 -14.89
N VAL A 113 -8.32 -3.53 -15.62
CA VAL A 113 -6.97 -3.81 -16.12
C VAL A 113 -6.56 -2.82 -17.21
N ASP A 114 -7.46 -2.53 -18.15
CA ASP A 114 -7.24 -1.57 -19.24
C ASP A 114 -6.96 -0.15 -18.74
N GLU A 115 -7.61 0.27 -17.65
CA GLU A 115 -7.30 1.53 -16.96
C GLU A 115 -5.85 1.51 -16.42
N GLY A 116 -5.44 0.38 -15.84
CA GLY A 116 -4.07 0.19 -15.33
C GLY A 116 -3.03 0.26 -16.45
N GLU A 117 -3.28 -0.41 -17.57
CA GLU A 117 -2.43 -0.37 -18.76
C GLU A 117 -2.31 1.06 -19.31
N GLU A 118 -3.42 1.80 -19.34
CA GLU A 118 -3.42 3.20 -19.75
C GLU A 118 -2.60 4.09 -18.81
N ILE A 119 -2.67 3.92 -17.49
CA ILE A 119 -1.84 4.66 -16.53
C ILE A 119 -0.34 4.37 -16.77
N VAL A 120 0.04 3.10 -16.96
CA VAL A 120 1.44 2.73 -17.26
C VAL A 120 1.93 3.42 -18.53
N ARG A 121 1.12 3.42 -19.60
CA ARG A 121 1.46 4.10 -20.86
C ARG A 121 1.63 5.61 -20.66
N ILE A 122 0.70 6.26 -19.95
CA ILE A 122 0.75 7.71 -19.70
C ILE A 122 1.95 8.09 -18.83
N ALA A 123 2.27 7.29 -17.81
CA ALA A 123 3.46 7.52 -16.97
C ALA A 123 4.75 7.47 -17.81
N ALA A 124 4.85 6.48 -18.71
CA ALA A 124 5.99 6.37 -19.63
C ALA A 124 6.06 7.56 -20.60
N GLU A 125 4.96 7.95 -21.21
CA GLU A 125 4.88 9.08 -22.17
C GLU A 125 5.17 10.43 -21.51
N SER A 126 4.67 10.65 -20.29
CA SER A 126 4.88 11.91 -19.57
C SER A 126 6.27 12.01 -18.94
N GLY A 127 7.00 10.92 -18.82
CA GLY A 127 8.28 10.84 -18.11
C GLY A 127 8.14 11.14 -16.60
N LYS A 128 6.94 10.96 -16.04
CA LYS A 128 6.64 11.20 -14.63
C LYS A 128 6.59 9.91 -13.84
N ILE A 129 6.86 10.01 -12.54
CA ILE A 129 6.76 8.88 -11.63
C ILE A 129 5.26 8.67 -11.32
N CYS A 130 4.80 7.45 -11.55
CA CYS A 130 3.55 6.94 -11.00
C CYS A 130 3.88 5.79 -10.05
N ALA A 131 3.64 5.98 -8.77
CA ALA A 131 3.86 4.97 -7.75
C ALA A 131 2.53 4.55 -7.13
N VAL A 132 2.44 3.29 -6.68
CA VAL A 132 1.28 2.76 -5.95
C VAL A 132 1.68 2.47 -4.50
N ASN A 133 0.84 2.87 -3.54
CA ASN A 133 1.15 2.74 -2.12
C ASN A 133 1.00 1.30 -1.60
N TYR A 134 1.90 0.42 -2.02
CA TYR A 134 2.05 -0.90 -1.40
C TYR A 134 2.94 -0.82 -0.14
N CYS A 135 2.50 -0.06 0.84
CA CYS A 135 3.28 0.33 2.02
C CYS A 135 3.91 -0.83 2.80
N TYR A 136 3.29 -2.00 2.80
CA TYR A 136 3.84 -3.17 3.51
C TYR A 136 5.16 -3.68 2.92
N SER A 137 5.39 -3.51 1.62
CA SER A 137 6.68 -3.85 0.99
C SER A 137 7.83 -2.92 1.42
N ALA A 138 7.49 -1.81 2.08
CA ALA A 138 8.46 -0.82 2.53
C ALA A 138 8.91 -0.98 3.99
N TYR A 139 8.41 -2.00 4.72
CA TYR A 139 8.98 -2.34 6.01
C TYR A 139 10.43 -2.81 5.89
N PRO A 140 11.36 -2.35 6.75
CA PRO A 140 12.76 -2.75 6.70
C PRO A 140 12.97 -4.27 6.67
N MET A 141 12.20 -5.03 7.48
CA MET A 141 12.36 -6.49 7.52
C MET A 141 11.78 -7.20 6.30
N VAL A 142 10.83 -6.61 5.60
CA VAL A 142 10.37 -7.10 4.28
C VAL A 142 11.44 -6.87 3.21
N ARG A 143 12.11 -5.71 3.26
CA ARG A 143 13.28 -5.43 2.39
C ARG A 143 14.45 -6.36 2.69
N GLN A 144 14.69 -6.67 3.96
CA GLN A 144 15.68 -7.66 4.37
C GLN A 144 15.34 -9.04 3.79
N ALA A 145 14.09 -9.50 3.90
CA ALA A 145 13.67 -10.77 3.33
C ALA A 145 13.92 -10.84 1.82
N ARG A 146 13.52 -9.78 1.08
CA ARG A 146 13.81 -9.68 -0.37
C ARG A 146 15.29 -9.71 -0.68
N ALA A 147 16.11 -8.98 0.07
CA ALA A 147 17.55 -8.95 -0.11
C ALA A 147 18.20 -10.32 0.10
N MET A 148 17.78 -11.06 1.13
CA MET A 148 18.22 -12.43 1.40
C MET A 148 17.83 -13.39 0.27
N VAL A 149 16.61 -13.27 -0.26
CA VAL A 149 16.17 -14.04 -1.45
C VAL A 149 17.07 -13.75 -2.64
N ARG A 150 17.30 -12.49 -2.96
CA ARG A 150 18.18 -12.07 -4.08
C ARG A 150 19.62 -12.49 -3.89
N ALA A 151 20.10 -12.55 -2.65
CA ALA A 151 21.44 -13.04 -2.32
C ALA A 151 21.55 -14.58 -2.37
N GLY A 152 20.44 -15.30 -2.58
CA GLY A 152 20.39 -16.75 -2.63
C GLY A 152 20.54 -17.45 -1.27
N GLU A 153 20.35 -16.73 -0.15
CA GLU A 153 20.59 -17.25 1.21
C GLU A 153 19.64 -18.40 1.59
N ILE A 154 18.49 -18.51 0.93
CA ILE A 154 17.55 -19.61 1.15
C ILE A 154 17.51 -20.63 0.00
N GLY A 155 18.39 -20.48 -1.01
CA GLY A 155 18.37 -21.28 -2.22
C GLY A 155 17.15 -20.99 -3.10
N LYS A 156 16.87 -21.87 -4.07
CA LYS A 156 15.70 -21.72 -4.94
C LYS A 156 14.40 -21.81 -4.10
N ILE A 157 13.49 -20.85 -4.30
CA ILE A 157 12.21 -20.86 -3.61
C ILE A 157 11.34 -22.00 -4.16
N ARG A 158 10.75 -22.79 -3.28
CA ARG A 158 9.83 -23.89 -3.58
C ARG A 158 8.37 -23.50 -3.37
N LEU A 159 8.11 -22.79 -2.25
CA LEU A 159 6.76 -22.45 -1.82
C LEU A 159 6.75 -21.08 -1.14
N VAL A 160 5.71 -20.29 -1.41
CA VAL A 160 5.37 -19.09 -0.68
C VAL A 160 3.94 -19.17 -0.17
N VAL A 161 3.73 -18.82 1.10
CA VAL A 161 2.41 -18.71 1.72
C VAL A 161 2.26 -17.31 2.27
N THR A 162 1.17 -16.63 1.92
CA THR A 162 0.88 -15.29 2.42
C THR A 162 -0.57 -15.19 2.87
N ASN A 163 -0.80 -14.43 3.92
CA ASN A 163 -2.13 -14.19 4.49
C ASN A 163 -2.34 -12.71 4.72
N PHE A 164 -3.58 -12.26 4.57
CA PHE A 164 -4.01 -10.97 5.11
C PHE A 164 -5.46 -11.11 5.57
N SER A 165 -5.64 -11.62 6.77
CA SER A 165 -6.96 -12.01 7.28
C SER A 165 -7.21 -11.40 8.65
N HIS A 166 -8.28 -10.64 8.77
CA HIS A 166 -8.71 -9.97 10.01
C HIS A 166 -10.22 -10.16 10.25
N GLY A 167 -10.70 -9.81 11.44
CA GLY A 167 -12.11 -9.90 11.80
C GLY A 167 -12.81 -8.54 11.91
N HIS A 168 -12.22 -7.46 11.38
CA HIS A 168 -12.74 -6.10 11.59
C HIS A 168 -14.07 -5.82 10.90
N HIS A 169 -14.42 -6.58 9.89
CA HIS A 169 -15.66 -6.44 9.13
C HIS A 169 -16.56 -7.68 9.24
N GLY A 170 -16.46 -8.39 10.37
CA GLY A 170 -17.30 -9.54 10.66
C GLY A 170 -18.75 -9.20 11.03
N ASP A 171 -19.08 -7.92 11.21
CA ASP A 171 -20.42 -7.45 11.52
C ASP A 171 -21.17 -7.06 10.23
N ALA A 172 -22.37 -7.64 10.04
CA ALA A 172 -23.21 -7.31 8.89
C ALA A 172 -23.64 -5.84 8.83
N THR A 173 -23.69 -5.16 9.99
CA THR A 173 -24.09 -3.74 10.09
C THR A 173 -22.99 -2.76 9.65
N ASP A 174 -21.79 -3.23 9.37
CA ASP A 174 -20.71 -2.37 8.85
C ASP A 174 -21.08 -1.67 7.53
N ALA A 175 -21.95 -2.28 6.73
CA ALA A 175 -22.46 -1.67 5.50
C ALA A 175 -23.28 -0.37 5.76
N ASP A 176 -23.81 -0.18 6.96
CA ASP A 176 -24.52 1.03 7.35
C ASP A 176 -23.57 2.14 7.85
N ASN A 177 -22.32 1.82 8.13
CA ASN A 177 -21.32 2.78 8.60
C ASN A 177 -20.83 3.68 7.44
N PRO A 178 -21.09 5.00 7.48
CA PRO A 178 -20.72 5.92 6.39
C PRO A 178 -19.23 5.95 6.04
N ARG A 179 -18.36 5.55 6.99
CA ARG A 179 -16.90 5.58 6.81
C ARG A 179 -16.38 4.40 6.00
N VAL A 180 -17.10 3.27 6.00
CA VAL A 180 -16.64 2.02 5.37
C VAL A 180 -17.59 1.48 4.32
N ARG A 181 -18.85 1.95 4.27
CA ARG A 181 -19.91 1.45 3.37
C ARG A 181 -19.50 1.43 1.88
N TRP A 182 -18.62 2.35 1.47
CA TRP A 182 -18.13 2.41 0.11
C TRP A 182 -17.40 1.12 -0.33
N ARG A 183 -16.83 0.37 0.65
CA ARG A 183 -16.15 -0.92 0.41
C ARG A 183 -17.12 -2.04 0.02
N TYR A 184 -18.39 -1.88 0.34
CA TYR A 184 -19.46 -2.86 0.04
C TYR A 184 -20.27 -2.49 -1.21
N ASP A 185 -19.98 -1.33 -1.80
CA ASP A 185 -20.64 -0.85 -3.02
C ASP A 185 -19.73 -1.15 -4.23
N PRO A 186 -20.12 -2.06 -5.14
CA PRO A 186 -19.34 -2.38 -6.34
C PRO A 186 -19.03 -1.16 -7.22
N ALA A 187 -19.90 -0.12 -7.21
CA ALA A 187 -19.66 1.11 -7.97
C ALA A 187 -18.48 1.93 -7.42
N MET A 188 -18.15 1.76 -6.13
CA MET A 188 -17.09 2.51 -5.44
C MET A 188 -15.84 1.67 -5.20
N ALA A 189 -16.01 0.40 -4.85
CA ALA A 189 -14.93 -0.54 -4.52
C ALA A 189 -14.39 -1.27 -5.76
N GLY A 190 -15.21 -1.47 -6.78
CA GLY A 190 -14.89 -2.27 -7.95
C GLY A 190 -15.49 -3.68 -7.90
N VAL A 191 -14.91 -4.59 -8.65
CA VAL A 191 -15.43 -5.96 -8.82
C VAL A 191 -15.07 -6.91 -7.67
N SER A 192 -14.29 -6.47 -6.70
CA SER A 192 -13.79 -7.27 -5.57
C SER A 192 -13.78 -6.43 -4.30
N GLY A 193 -14.11 -7.05 -3.18
CA GLY A 193 -14.14 -6.44 -1.85
C GLY A 193 -12.84 -6.67 -1.09
N GLN A 194 -12.79 -7.75 -0.34
CA GLN A 194 -11.65 -8.09 0.55
C GLN A 194 -10.35 -8.33 -0.22
N PHE A 195 -10.41 -8.96 -1.38
CA PHE A 195 -9.20 -9.20 -2.16
C PHE A 195 -8.61 -7.88 -2.70
N ALA A 196 -9.44 -6.97 -3.22
CA ALA A 196 -8.99 -5.65 -3.68
C ALA A 196 -8.50 -4.75 -2.52
N ASP A 197 -9.02 -4.91 -1.30
CA ASP A 197 -8.57 -4.14 -0.13
C ASP A 197 -7.29 -4.72 0.51
N CYS A 198 -7.29 -6.01 0.86
CA CYS A 198 -6.21 -6.66 1.60
C CYS A 198 -5.45 -7.72 0.78
N GLY A 199 -6.17 -8.54 0.02
CA GLY A 199 -5.56 -9.61 -0.78
C GLY A 199 -4.52 -9.13 -1.78
N ILE A 200 -4.74 -7.96 -2.37
CA ILE A 200 -3.79 -7.33 -3.30
C ILE A 200 -2.45 -6.98 -2.63
N HIS A 201 -2.44 -6.60 -1.36
CA HIS A 201 -1.20 -6.41 -0.61
C HIS A 201 -0.46 -7.74 -0.41
N ALA A 202 -1.19 -8.81 -0.12
CA ALA A 202 -0.61 -10.13 0.06
C ALA A 202 -0.05 -10.70 -1.25
N MET A 203 -0.73 -10.48 -2.37
CA MET A 203 -0.25 -10.85 -3.70
C MET A 203 1.00 -10.05 -4.10
N HIS A 204 0.96 -8.73 -3.94
CA HIS A 204 2.12 -7.86 -4.17
C HIS A 204 3.31 -8.25 -3.29
N MET A 205 3.07 -8.56 -2.00
CA MET A 205 4.13 -9.00 -1.08
C MET A 205 4.82 -10.27 -1.57
N ALA A 206 4.05 -11.24 -2.07
CA ALA A 206 4.60 -12.48 -2.61
C ALA A 206 5.52 -12.20 -3.82
N SER A 207 5.04 -11.45 -4.82
CA SER A 207 5.85 -11.09 -6.00
C SER A 207 7.07 -10.25 -5.60
N PHE A 208 6.88 -9.27 -4.73
CA PHE A 208 7.94 -8.37 -4.30
C PHE A 208 9.08 -9.08 -3.57
N VAL A 209 8.77 -9.97 -2.61
CA VAL A 209 9.80 -10.64 -1.81
C VAL A 209 10.45 -11.79 -2.57
N CYS A 210 9.64 -12.56 -3.33
CA CYS A 210 10.18 -13.63 -4.18
C CYS A 210 10.97 -13.10 -5.40
N ASP A 211 10.85 -11.80 -5.70
CA ASP A 211 11.44 -11.17 -6.89
C ASP A 211 11.02 -11.90 -8.18
N ASP A 212 9.74 -12.27 -8.27
CA ASP A 212 9.17 -13.09 -9.32
C ASP A 212 7.71 -12.71 -9.57
N GLU A 213 7.19 -12.99 -10.76
CA GLU A 213 5.83 -12.60 -11.16
C GLU A 213 4.87 -13.80 -11.12
N VAL A 214 3.60 -13.51 -10.82
CA VAL A 214 2.54 -14.52 -10.89
C VAL A 214 2.19 -14.81 -12.35
N GLU A 215 2.35 -16.06 -12.78
CA GLU A 215 2.08 -16.50 -14.14
C GLU A 215 0.65 -17.06 -14.28
N THR A 216 0.24 -17.89 -13.33
CA THR A 216 -1.10 -18.49 -13.32
C THR A 216 -1.69 -18.51 -11.92
N LEU A 217 -3.00 -18.42 -11.83
CA LEU A 217 -3.72 -18.52 -10.56
C LEU A 217 -5.09 -19.21 -10.71
N SER A 218 -5.58 -19.72 -9.59
CA SER A 218 -6.97 -20.11 -9.39
C SER A 218 -7.45 -19.58 -8.05
N ALA A 219 -8.68 -19.08 -7.99
CA ALA A 219 -9.21 -18.43 -6.81
C ALA A 219 -10.61 -18.98 -6.47
N ASP A 220 -10.89 -19.03 -5.17
CA ASP A 220 -12.21 -19.26 -4.60
C ASP A 220 -12.58 -18.01 -3.78
N PHE A 221 -13.62 -17.30 -4.22
CA PHE A 221 -14.12 -16.07 -3.60
C PHE A 221 -15.49 -16.35 -2.97
N ALA A 222 -15.62 -16.03 -1.70
CA ALA A 222 -16.84 -16.27 -0.95
C ALA A 222 -17.37 -14.99 -0.29
N SER A 223 -18.69 -14.79 -0.38
CA SER A 223 -19.41 -13.83 0.44
C SER A 223 -20.09 -14.60 1.57
N THR A 224 -19.51 -14.57 2.76
CA THR A 224 -19.99 -15.36 3.91
C THR A 224 -21.09 -14.63 4.69
N ILE A 225 -21.19 -13.33 4.56
CA ILE A 225 -22.28 -12.53 5.12
C ILE A 225 -23.34 -12.31 4.03
N PRO A 226 -24.57 -12.85 4.20
CA PRO A 226 -25.58 -12.92 3.12
C PRO A 226 -25.99 -11.59 2.49
N SER A 227 -25.80 -10.46 3.20
CA SER A 227 -26.14 -9.13 2.69
C SER A 227 -25.06 -8.51 1.81
N ARG A 228 -23.89 -9.15 1.68
CA ARG A 228 -22.76 -8.61 0.89
C ARG A 228 -22.78 -9.13 -0.53
N VAL A 229 -22.57 -8.21 -1.47
CA VAL A 229 -22.44 -8.52 -2.91
C VAL A 229 -21.00 -8.86 -3.26
N LEU A 230 -20.05 -8.14 -2.66
CA LEU A 230 -18.62 -8.40 -2.83
C LEU A 230 -18.14 -9.43 -1.80
N GLU A 231 -17.11 -10.18 -2.16
CA GLU A 231 -16.53 -11.21 -1.29
C GLU A 231 -15.92 -10.59 -0.03
N ASP A 232 -16.00 -11.35 1.07
CA ASP A 232 -15.39 -11.06 2.36
C ASP A 232 -14.34 -12.10 2.77
N ASP A 233 -14.19 -13.14 1.94
CA ASP A 233 -13.17 -14.18 2.07
C ASP A 233 -12.68 -14.62 0.69
N ALA A 234 -11.38 -14.91 0.57
CA ALA A 234 -10.79 -15.42 -0.66
C ALA A 234 -9.57 -16.31 -0.41
N MET A 235 -9.55 -17.45 -1.11
CA MET A 235 -8.40 -18.34 -1.19
C MET A 235 -7.84 -18.33 -2.61
N VAL A 236 -6.53 -18.10 -2.76
CA VAL A 236 -5.88 -18.09 -4.07
C VAL A 236 -4.69 -19.05 -4.09
N ASN A 237 -4.68 -19.94 -5.08
CA ASN A 237 -3.52 -20.76 -5.42
C ASN A 237 -2.87 -20.15 -6.67
N PHE A 238 -1.55 -20.03 -6.68
CA PHE A 238 -0.86 -19.43 -7.83
C PHE A 238 0.48 -20.12 -8.12
N ARG A 239 0.99 -19.89 -9.33
CA ARG A 239 2.32 -20.25 -9.77
C ARG A 239 3.05 -18.99 -10.19
N MET A 240 4.32 -18.88 -9.80
CA MET A 240 5.21 -17.84 -10.31
C MET A 240 5.98 -18.32 -11.53
N SER A 241 6.44 -17.41 -12.34
CA SER A 241 7.18 -17.68 -13.58
C SER A 241 8.43 -18.55 -13.34
N GLY A 242 9.11 -18.38 -12.21
CA GLY A 242 10.24 -19.20 -11.76
C GLY A 242 9.87 -20.59 -11.24
N GLY A 243 8.57 -20.95 -11.24
CA GLY A 243 8.04 -22.25 -10.81
C GLY A 243 7.68 -22.34 -9.32
N THR A 244 7.80 -21.26 -8.56
CA THR A 244 7.38 -21.21 -7.15
C THR A 244 5.88 -21.46 -7.02
N VAL A 245 5.50 -22.30 -6.05
CA VAL A 245 4.10 -22.57 -5.71
C VAL A 245 3.63 -21.57 -4.66
N GLY A 246 2.54 -20.86 -4.93
CA GLY A 246 1.98 -19.86 -4.03
C GLY A 246 0.63 -20.25 -3.42
N ARG A 247 0.38 -19.76 -2.21
CA ARG A 247 -0.89 -19.85 -1.49
C ARG A 247 -1.18 -18.50 -0.83
N LEU A 248 -2.40 -17.99 -1.01
CA LEU A 248 -2.84 -16.77 -0.39
C LEU A 248 -4.23 -17.00 0.24
N TRP A 249 -4.39 -16.51 1.47
CA TRP A 249 -5.68 -16.39 2.13
C TRP A 249 -5.90 -14.95 2.58
N THR A 250 -7.06 -14.39 2.25
CA THR A 250 -7.49 -13.08 2.74
C THR A 250 -8.94 -13.15 3.21
N SER A 251 -9.22 -12.51 4.35
CA SER A 251 -10.55 -12.52 4.95
C SER A 251 -10.78 -11.26 5.78
N SER A 252 -11.99 -10.72 5.74
CA SER A 252 -12.42 -9.64 6.63
C SER A 252 -13.32 -10.10 7.78
N VAL A 253 -13.65 -11.38 7.81
CA VAL A 253 -14.58 -12.00 8.77
C VAL A 253 -13.89 -12.99 9.71
N ALA A 254 -12.57 -13.07 9.70
CA ALA A 254 -11.78 -13.96 10.54
C ALA A 254 -11.67 -13.41 11.98
N ILE A 255 -12.78 -13.40 12.72
CA ILE A 255 -12.88 -12.86 14.09
C ILE A 255 -11.82 -13.54 14.99
N GLY A 256 -11.09 -12.72 15.73
CA GLY A 256 -9.98 -13.16 16.58
C GLY A 256 -8.59 -12.92 15.97
N ARG A 257 -8.51 -12.70 14.67
CA ARG A 257 -7.27 -12.19 14.03
C ARG A 257 -7.29 -10.65 14.03
N GLN A 258 -6.21 -10.05 14.51
CA GLN A 258 -6.11 -8.58 14.64
C GLN A 258 -5.86 -7.93 13.28
N HIS A 259 -4.71 -8.22 12.68
CA HIS A 259 -4.33 -7.75 11.36
C HIS A 259 -4.02 -8.92 10.43
N GLY A 260 -3.30 -9.93 10.92
CA GLY A 260 -3.09 -11.23 10.30
C GLY A 260 -2.38 -11.16 8.94
N PHE A 261 -1.56 -10.14 8.71
CA PHE A 261 -0.77 -10.03 7.51
C PHE A 261 0.61 -10.64 7.73
N ASP A 262 0.88 -11.74 7.07
CA ASP A 262 2.15 -12.45 7.14
C ASP A 262 2.56 -13.06 5.80
N ILE A 263 3.87 -13.33 5.67
CA ILE A 263 4.46 -14.08 4.55
C ILE A 263 5.44 -15.11 5.08
N GLN A 264 5.38 -16.31 4.51
CA GLN A 264 6.31 -17.41 4.75
C GLN A 264 6.88 -17.90 3.43
N ILE A 265 8.19 -18.01 3.33
CA ILE A 265 8.91 -18.39 2.13
C ILE A 265 9.78 -19.61 2.44
N PHE A 266 9.68 -20.65 1.63
CA PHE A 266 10.35 -21.92 1.83
C PHE A 266 11.27 -22.19 0.63
N GLY A 267 12.57 -22.04 0.84
CA GLY A 267 13.61 -22.31 -0.14
C GLY A 267 14.24 -23.69 0.04
N GLU A 268 15.25 -23.98 -0.75
CA GLU A 268 16.01 -25.25 -0.71
C GLU A 268 16.91 -25.36 0.51
N THR A 269 17.49 -24.26 0.95
CA THR A 269 18.48 -24.20 2.01
C THR A 269 18.01 -23.45 3.27
N GLY A 270 16.83 -22.81 3.24
CA GLY A 270 16.29 -22.11 4.38
C GLY A 270 14.88 -21.61 4.16
N GLY A 271 14.28 -21.08 5.22
CA GLY A 271 12.96 -20.46 5.21
C GLY A 271 12.97 -19.10 5.91
N LEU A 272 12.09 -18.22 5.46
CA LEU A 272 11.87 -16.89 6.02
C LEU A 272 10.41 -16.73 6.45
N ARG A 273 10.18 -16.00 7.55
CA ARG A 273 8.84 -15.59 7.98
C ARG A 273 8.86 -14.16 8.49
N TRP A 274 7.92 -13.36 8.00
CA TRP A 274 7.62 -12.02 8.53
C TRP A 274 6.12 -11.90 8.84
N ALA A 275 5.77 -11.12 9.87
CA ALA A 275 4.40 -10.82 10.25
C ALA A 275 4.25 -9.37 10.68
N SER A 276 3.14 -8.74 10.29
CA SER A 276 2.85 -7.32 10.57
C SER A 276 2.63 -7.00 12.03
N GLU A 277 2.26 -7.99 12.86
CA GLU A 277 2.16 -7.83 14.31
C GLU A 277 3.53 -7.75 15.01
N GLN A 278 4.59 -8.18 14.33
CA GLN A 278 5.98 -8.07 14.79
C GLN A 278 6.85 -7.53 13.65
N PRO A 279 6.57 -6.33 13.12
CA PRO A 279 7.10 -5.87 11.85
C PRO A 279 8.61 -5.61 11.86
N ASN A 280 9.21 -5.51 13.06
CA ASN A 280 10.62 -5.23 13.25
C ASN A 280 11.48 -6.51 13.33
N GLN A 281 10.86 -7.68 13.16
CA GLN A 281 11.52 -8.98 13.22
C GLN A 281 11.34 -9.75 11.91
N LEU A 282 12.40 -10.43 11.47
CA LEU A 282 12.38 -11.43 10.42
C LEU A 282 12.91 -12.74 11.00
N ILE A 283 12.13 -13.79 10.88
CA ILE A 283 12.55 -15.14 11.34
C ILE A 283 13.19 -15.84 10.16
N TYR A 284 14.43 -16.30 10.35
CA TYR A 284 15.20 -17.10 9.41
C TYR A 284 15.53 -18.47 10.00
N THR A 285 15.30 -19.53 9.23
CA THR A 285 15.67 -20.90 9.63
C THR A 285 16.45 -21.56 8.51
N PRO A 286 17.77 -21.72 8.63
CA PRO A 286 18.55 -22.50 7.69
C PRO A 286 18.30 -24.00 7.86
N VAL A 287 18.40 -24.78 6.77
CA VAL A 287 18.28 -26.24 6.83
C VAL A 287 19.36 -26.82 7.74
N GLY A 288 18.93 -27.64 8.71
CA GLY A 288 19.83 -28.25 9.69
C GLY A 288 20.40 -27.29 10.76
N GLY A 289 20.04 -26.02 10.69
CA GLY A 289 20.48 -24.99 11.63
C GLY A 289 19.42 -24.60 12.67
N ARG A 290 19.77 -23.61 13.50
CA ARG A 290 18.85 -23.03 14.48
C ARG A 290 18.06 -21.90 13.86
N THR A 291 16.81 -21.73 14.25
CA THR A 291 16.01 -20.55 13.93
C THR A 291 16.66 -19.31 14.55
N GLN A 292 16.76 -18.25 13.77
CA GLN A 292 17.30 -16.96 14.13
C GLN A 292 16.21 -15.91 14.02
N ILE A 293 16.23 -14.92 14.90
CA ILE A 293 15.41 -13.72 14.81
C ILE A 293 16.36 -12.60 14.40
N ILE A 294 16.11 -12.02 13.23
CA ILE A 294 16.85 -10.87 12.72
C ILE A 294 16.04 -9.63 13.08
N GLU A 295 16.65 -8.72 13.83
CA GLU A 295 15.98 -7.50 14.30
C GLU A 295 16.30 -6.31 13.40
N LYS A 296 15.30 -5.44 13.22
CA LYS A 296 15.51 -4.14 12.62
C LYS A 296 16.60 -3.37 13.37
N GLY A 297 17.53 -2.77 12.65
CA GLY A 297 18.62 -1.96 13.20
C GLY A 297 19.88 -2.76 13.57
N GLU A 298 19.94 -4.07 13.34
CA GLU A 298 21.16 -4.85 13.44
C GLU A 298 22.19 -4.42 12.39
N SER A 299 23.48 -4.54 12.73
CA SER A 299 24.58 -4.15 11.84
C SER A 299 24.74 -5.07 10.62
N GLY A 300 24.25 -6.31 10.72
CA GLY A 300 24.34 -7.33 9.66
C GLY A 300 23.23 -7.24 8.59
N LEU A 301 22.37 -6.25 8.65
CA LEU A 301 21.30 -6.09 7.64
C LEU A 301 21.85 -5.68 6.27
N HIS A 302 21.19 -6.17 5.22
CA HIS A 302 21.40 -5.67 3.86
C HIS A 302 21.10 -4.17 3.77
N GLU A 303 21.75 -3.48 2.83
CA GLU A 303 21.66 -2.03 2.67
C GLU A 303 20.22 -1.54 2.49
N ASP A 304 19.41 -2.28 1.70
CA ASP A 304 18.01 -1.94 1.45
C ASP A 304 17.14 -1.90 2.72
N ALA A 305 17.43 -2.75 3.70
CA ALA A 305 16.77 -2.74 5.01
C ALA A 305 17.36 -1.66 5.92
N ARG A 306 18.69 -1.56 5.95
CA ARG A 306 19.42 -0.64 6.83
C ARG A 306 19.07 0.81 6.57
N ARG A 307 19.05 1.24 5.30
CA ARG A 307 18.74 2.63 4.93
C ARG A 307 17.31 3.06 5.27
N LEU A 308 16.39 2.12 5.44
CA LEU A 308 14.99 2.38 5.78
C LEU A 308 14.71 2.29 7.30
N SER A 309 15.72 1.92 8.09
CA SER A 309 15.61 1.90 9.55
C SER A 309 16.02 3.26 10.11
N ARG A 310 15.07 3.99 10.72
CA ARG A 310 15.28 5.37 11.22
C ARG A 310 15.78 5.40 12.66
N VAL A 311 15.34 4.44 13.47
CA VAL A 311 15.68 4.39 14.89
C VAL A 311 16.45 3.11 15.20
N SER A 312 17.27 3.16 16.28
CA SER A 312 18.13 2.06 16.67
C SER A 312 17.34 0.78 17.02
N ILE A 313 18.06 -0.31 17.14
CA ILE A 313 17.53 -1.61 17.63
C ILE A 313 16.73 -1.43 18.93
N ALA A 314 15.73 -2.26 19.15
CA ALA A 314 14.78 -2.22 20.27
C ALA A 314 13.82 -1.02 20.30
N HIS A 315 13.86 -0.12 19.31
CA HIS A 315 12.85 0.93 19.13
C HIS A 315 11.95 0.56 17.97
N PRO A 316 10.65 0.27 18.22
CA PRO A 316 9.77 -0.21 17.17
C PRO A 316 9.46 0.87 16.12
N GLU A 317 9.47 0.46 14.86
CA GLU A 317 8.94 1.22 13.75
C GLU A 317 7.66 0.55 13.25
N GLY A 318 6.63 1.35 12.96
CA GLY A 318 5.31 0.85 12.60
C GLY A 318 4.83 1.38 11.25
N PHE A 319 3.54 1.18 11.00
CA PHE A 319 2.87 1.46 9.73
C PHE A 319 3.13 2.87 9.16
N PRO A 320 3.08 3.99 9.93
CA PRO A 320 3.37 5.31 9.36
C PRO A 320 4.80 5.44 8.81
N LEU A 321 5.77 4.75 9.40
CA LEU A 321 7.16 4.77 8.93
C LEU A 321 7.37 3.87 7.70
N ALA A 322 6.57 2.80 7.55
CA ALA A 322 6.52 2.05 6.30
C ALA A 322 5.96 2.91 5.16
N VAL A 323 4.91 3.70 5.42
CA VAL A 323 4.42 4.69 4.44
C VAL A 323 5.49 5.75 4.15
N ALA A 324 6.23 6.22 5.15
CA ALA A 324 7.36 7.16 4.95
C ALA A 324 8.40 6.61 3.97
N ASN A 325 8.67 5.30 4.02
CA ASN A 325 9.60 4.62 3.11
C ASN A 325 9.13 4.58 1.65
N ILE A 326 7.84 4.81 1.38
CA ILE A 326 7.32 4.97 0.01
C ILE A 326 7.63 6.38 -0.53
N TYR A 327 7.75 7.38 0.35
CA TYR A 327 8.09 8.77 -0.03
C TYR A 327 9.61 9.02 -0.16
N CYS A 328 10.45 8.06 0.22
CA CYS A 328 11.91 8.12 0.06
C CYS A 328 12.34 7.51 -1.27
#